data_803113c595506fe57f3f6b7cc9eceebe
#
_entry.id   803113c595506fe57f3f6b7cc9eceebe
#
_cell.length_a   1.000
_cell.length_b   1.000
_cell.length_c   1.000
_cell.angle_alpha   90.00
_cell.angle_beta   90.00
_cell.angle_gamma   90.00
#
_symmetry.space_group_name_H-M   'P 1'
#
loop_
_entity.id
_entity.type
_entity.pdbx_description
1 polymer ?
#
loop_
_entity_poly.entity_id
_entity_poly.type
_entity_poly.pdbx_seq_one_letter_code
_entity_poly.pdbx_strand_id
1 'polypeptide(L)'
;MEKVWTVKIAGPAGAGVKSAGLLLAQILNESGYFLKDYSEYPSLVRGGHNTYQISFSKGEVFGVYQKLDVLISLSAGHWQEHKKEMKKGGLIFTDNEGENNLPLNEMSLQLGSRIYANTITLGLLVYLFALDKKLSLKIVSKHFGENENNQRAFESGFKYGENNFREVVSSEEVNSKKVSSKKKIIVDGNEAVGWGLYKAGLNLYAAYPMTPATGVLHFLAKNQDEFNIKVVHPEDEIAAASIACGNSMAGGRSATGTS
;
A
#
# COMPACT_ATOMS: atom_id res chain seq x y z
N MET A 1 21.55 7.63 -11.59
CA MET A 1 20.47 7.26 -10.63
C MET A 1 19.67 6.15 -11.26
N GLU A 2 19.28 5.16 -10.46
CA GLU A 2 18.39 4.10 -10.95
C GLU A 2 17.02 4.68 -11.26
N LYS A 3 16.34 4.12 -12.27
CA LYS A 3 15.03 4.58 -12.71
C LYS A 3 14.00 4.35 -11.60
N VAL A 4 13.22 5.37 -11.30
CA VAL A 4 12.07 5.28 -10.40
C VAL A 4 10.80 5.19 -11.21
N TRP A 5 10.02 4.16 -10.95
CA TRP A 5 8.69 3.95 -11.49
C TRP A 5 7.63 4.42 -10.52
N THR A 6 6.56 4.99 -11.03
CA THR A 6 5.45 5.47 -10.20
C THR A 6 4.11 5.02 -10.76
N VAL A 7 3.34 4.34 -9.91
CA VAL A 7 2.00 3.83 -10.21
C VAL A 7 0.99 4.53 -9.31
N LYS A 8 -0.16 4.90 -9.87
CA LYS A 8 -1.32 5.35 -9.10
C LYS A 8 -2.53 4.47 -9.43
N ILE A 9 -3.20 3.99 -8.40
CA ILE A 9 -4.50 3.32 -8.47
C ILE A 9 -5.52 4.29 -7.90
N ALA A 10 -6.58 4.58 -8.66
CA ALA A 10 -7.61 5.54 -8.30
C ALA A 10 -9.00 4.91 -8.40
N GLY A 11 -9.94 5.35 -7.56
CA GLY A 11 -11.31 4.84 -7.62
C GLY A 11 -12.17 5.28 -6.45
N PRO A 12 -13.47 4.98 -6.46
CA PRO A 12 -14.38 5.34 -5.38
C PRO A 12 -14.08 4.57 -4.09
N ALA A 13 -14.52 5.11 -2.97
CA ALA A 13 -14.48 4.43 -1.69
C ALA A 13 -15.18 3.06 -1.78
N GLY A 14 -14.53 2.01 -1.25
CA GLY A 14 -15.02 0.64 -1.34
C GLY A 14 -14.60 -0.15 -2.58
N ALA A 15 -14.02 0.47 -3.61
CA ALA A 15 -13.53 -0.22 -4.81
C ALA A 15 -12.25 -1.06 -4.59
N GLY A 16 -11.70 -1.09 -3.39
CA GLY A 16 -10.51 -1.87 -3.08
C GLY A 16 -9.19 -1.21 -3.48
N VAL A 17 -9.17 0.11 -3.71
CA VAL A 17 -7.95 0.90 -4.05
C VAL A 17 -6.83 0.65 -3.04
N LYS A 18 -7.12 0.77 -1.74
CA LYS A 18 -6.14 0.55 -0.68
C LYS A 18 -5.62 -0.89 -0.65
N SER A 19 -6.51 -1.88 -0.80
CA SER A 19 -6.13 -3.29 -0.81
C SER A 19 -5.22 -3.62 -2.00
N ALA A 20 -5.54 -3.13 -3.20
CA ALA A 20 -4.69 -3.30 -4.38
C ALA A 20 -3.33 -2.64 -4.18
N GLY A 21 -3.30 -1.41 -3.64
CA GLY A 21 -2.06 -0.69 -3.37
C GLY A 21 -1.16 -1.40 -2.36
N LEU A 22 -1.70 -1.83 -1.22
CA LEU A 22 -0.95 -2.57 -0.20
C LEU A 22 -0.40 -3.90 -0.72
N LEU A 23 -1.20 -4.64 -1.49
CA LEU A 23 -0.74 -5.90 -2.09
C LEU A 23 0.36 -5.67 -3.13
N LEU A 24 0.22 -4.64 -3.98
CA LEU A 24 1.29 -4.26 -4.91
C LEU A 24 2.56 -3.86 -4.17
N ALA A 25 2.46 -3.07 -3.11
CA ALA A 25 3.61 -2.70 -2.28
C ALA A 25 4.30 -3.94 -1.70
N GLN A 26 3.54 -4.91 -1.19
CA GLN A 26 4.08 -6.16 -0.67
C GLN A 26 4.76 -6.99 -1.76
N ILE A 27 4.14 -7.12 -2.95
CA ILE A 27 4.72 -7.84 -4.10
C ILE A 27 6.05 -7.19 -4.51
N LEU A 28 6.09 -5.85 -4.63
CA LEU A 28 7.30 -5.11 -4.98
C LEU A 28 8.41 -5.29 -3.93
N ASN A 29 8.06 -5.23 -2.64
CA ASN A 29 9.04 -5.43 -1.56
C ASN A 29 9.62 -6.86 -1.56
N GLU A 30 8.78 -7.89 -1.68
CA GLU A 30 9.23 -9.29 -1.76
C GLU A 30 10.01 -9.56 -3.05
N SER A 31 9.73 -8.82 -4.14
CA SER A 31 10.52 -8.80 -5.37
C SER A 31 11.82 -8.00 -5.24
N GLY A 32 12.08 -7.42 -4.05
CA GLY A 32 13.31 -6.75 -3.70
C GLY A 32 13.40 -5.28 -4.06
N TYR A 33 12.34 -4.64 -4.50
CA TYR A 33 12.32 -3.19 -4.73
C TYR A 33 12.32 -2.39 -3.43
N PHE A 34 12.90 -1.20 -3.46
CA PHE A 34 12.64 -0.15 -2.50
C PHE A 34 11.42 0.61 -2.96
N LEU A 35 10.56 1.02 -2.02
CA LEU A 35 9.35 1.76 -2.36
C LEU A 35 9.00 2.81 -1.31
N LYS A 36 8.23 3.79 -1.75
CA LYS A 36 7.47 4.72 -0.93
C LYS A 36 6.06 4.79 -1.49
N ASP A 37 5.09 4.78 -0.61
CA ASP A 37 3.69 4.85 -0.96
C ASP A 37 2.98 5.98 -0.23
N TYR A 38 1.85 6.38 -0.80
CA TYR A 38 0.99 7.40 -0.26
C TYR A 38 -0.46 7.11 -0.65
N SER A 39 -1.35 7.16 0.31
CA SER A 39 -2.79 7.00 0.08
C SER A 39 -3.53 8.28 0.42
N GLU A 40 -4.41 8.71 -0.49
CA GLU A 40 -5.36 9.79 -0.26
C GLU A 40 -6.75 9.22 -0.15
N TYR A 41 -7.46 9.66 0.89
CA TYR A 41 -8.87 9.41 1.05
C TYR A 41 -9.51 10.69 1.62
N PRO A 42 -10.47 11.27 0.92
CA PRO A 42 -11.16 12.43 1.44
C PRO A 42 -11.98 12.05 2.68
N SER A 43 -12.07 12.95 3.64
CA SER A 43 -12.88 12.76 4.88
C SER A 43 -14.40 12.78 4.62
N LEU A 44 -14.83 12.44 3.42
CA LEU A 44 -16.24 12.36 3.05
C LEU A 44 -16.82 11.00 3.45
N VAL A 45 -17.96 11.02 4.10
CA VAL A 45 -18.65 9.82 4.62
C VAL A 45 -19.10 8.88 3.49
N ARG A 46 -19.28 9.36 2.25
CA ARG A 46 -19.61 8.57 1.06
C ARG A 46 -19.10 9.23 -0.22
N GLY A 47 -18.68 8.41 -1.19
CA GLY A 47 -18.44 8.84 -2.57
C GLY A 47 -17.12 9.59 -2.82
N GLY A 48 -16.18 9.56 -1.88
CA GLY A 48 -14.87 10.17 -2.07
C GLY A 48 -14.00 9.42 -3.07
N HIS A 49 -13.16 10.17 -3.80
CA HIS A 49 -12.17 9.64 -4.71
C HIS A 49 -10.92 9.22 -3.92
N ASN A 50 -10.67 7.94 -3.82
CA ASN A 50 -9.51 7.39 -3.15
C ASN A 50 -8.38 7.17 -4.14
N THR A 51 -7.14 7.46 -3.73
CA THR A 51 -5.96 7.11 -4.50
C THR A 51 -4.95 6.35 -3.65
N TYR A 52 -4.17 5.49 -4.31
CA TYR A 52 -3.01 4.85 -3.74
C TYR A 52 -1.86 4.96 -4.74
N GLN A 53 -0.80 5.63 -4.38
CA GLN A 53 0.33 5.91 -5.24
C GLN A 53 1.58 5.27 -4.68
N ILE A 54 2.36 4.59 -5.53
CA ILE A 54 3.60 3.91 -5.17
C ILE A 54 4.70 4.37 -6.10
N SER A 55 5.80 4.83 -5.54
CA SER A 55 7.06 5.02 -6.27
C SER A 55 8.06 3.96 -5.86
N PHE A 56 8.66 3.26 -6.81
CA PHE A 56 9.55 2.15 -6.52
C PHE A 56 10.74 2.09 -7.47
N SER A 57 11.85 1.52 -6.99
CA SER A 57 13.11 1.36 -7.73
C SER A 57 13.92 0.20 -7.15
N LYS A 58 14.94 -0.26 -7.86
CA LYS A 58 15.95 -1.18 -7.32
C LYS A 58 16.93 -0.50 -6.36
N GLY A 59 17.13 0.81 -6.51
CA GLY A 59 17.84 1.66 -5.56
C GLY A 59 16.90 2.31 -4.55
N GLU A 60 17.47 3.06 -3.61
CA GLU A 60 16.71 3.75 -2.56
C GLU A 60 15.71 4.77 -3.14
N VAL A 61 14.51 4.79 -2.59
CA VAL A 61 13.43 5.73 -2.93
C VAL A 61 13.14 6.59 -1.71
N PHE A 62 13.31 7.90 -1.83
CA PHE A 62 13.22 8.84 -0.71
C PHE A 62 11.85 9.51 -0.56
N GLY A 63 10.99 9.37 -1.57
CA GLY A 63 9.65 9.96 -1.54
C GLY A 63 8.75 9.42 -2.64
N VAL A 64 7.49 9.83 -2.62
CA VAL A 64 6.53 9.54 -3.69
C VAL A 64 6.67 10.60 -4.77
N TYR A 65 6.91 10.18 -6.01
CA TYR A 65 7.13 11.07 -7.15
C TYR A 65 5.80 11.45 -7.79
N GLN A 66 5.65 12.73 -8.17
CA GLN A 66 4.39 13.24 -8.72
C GLN A 66 4.06 12.70 -10.12
N LYS A 67 5.09 12.47 -10.96
CA LYS A 67 4.87 12.04 -12.35
C LYS A 67 4.70 10.53 -12.46
N LEU A 68 3.59 10.11 -13.06
CA LEU A 68 3.13 8.73 -13.14
C LEU A 68 3.61 8.04 -14.41
N ASP A 69 4.08 6.81 -14.27
CA ASP A 69 4.32 5.88 -15.41
C ASP A 69 3.04 5.11 -15.74
N VAL A 70 2.26 4.73 -14.73
CA VAL A 70 1.01 4.00 -14.89
C VAL A 70 -0.07 4.58 -13.98
N LEU A 71 -1.24 4.84 -14.53
CA LEU A 71 -2.47 5.20 -13.82
C LEU A 71 -3.53 4.14 -14.12
N ILE A 72 -4.14 3.58 -13.08
CA ILE A 72 -5.29 2.69 -13.22
C ILE A 72 -6.49 3.29 -12.48
N SER A 73 -7.57 3.51 -13.20
CA SER A 73 -8.85 3.93 -12.63
C SER A 73 -9.79 2.74 -12.52
N LEU A 74 -10.19 2.40 -11.28
CA LEU A 74 -11.15 1.33 -11.00
C LEU A 74 -12.59 1.70 -11.33
N SER A 75 -12.82 2.90 -11.84
CA SER A 75 -14.15 3.40 -12.26
C SER A 75 -14.02 4.45 -13.36
N ALA A 76 -15.07 4.63 -14.13
CA ALA A 76 -15.16 5.67 -15.14
C ALA A 76 -15.05 7.08 -14.51
N GLY A 77 -14.50 8.04 -15.24
CA GLY A 77 -14.56 9.47 -14.94
C GLY A 77 -13.47 10.04 -14.05
N HIS A 78 -12.88 9.26 -13.14
CA HIS A 78 -11.91 9.80 -12.17
C HIS A 78 -10.47 9.96 -12.69
N TRP A 79 -10.14 9.35 -13.81
CA TRP A 79 -8.79 9.40 -14.38
C TRP A 79 -8.41 10.79 -14.93
N GLN A 80 -9.40 11.61 -15.35
CA GLN A 80 -9.15 12.93 -15.91
C GLN A 80 -8.47 13.87 -14.91
N GLU A 81 -8.77 13.74 -13.63
CA GLU A 81 -8.17 14.53 -12.55
C GLU A 81 -6.66 14.32 -12.49
N HIS A 82 -6.21 13.09 -12.80
CA HIS A 82 -4.81 12.68 -12.73
C HIS A 82 -4.06 12.74 -14.07
N LYS A 83 -4.74 13.06 -15.18
CA LYS A 83 -4.10 13.11 -16.52
C LYS A 83 -2.89 14.04 -16.56
N LYS A 84 -2.91 15.15 -15.84
CA LYS A 84 -1.80 16.12 -15.78
C LYS A 84 -0.56 15.58 -15.05
N GLU A 85 -0.74 14.52 -14.25
CA GLU A 85 0.34 13.87 -13.51
C GLU A 85 1.11 12.88 -14.37
N MET A 86 0.59 12.46 -15.52
CA MET A 86 1.23 11.46 -16.37
C MET A 86 2.56 11.94 -16.95
N LYS A 87 3.52 11.03 -17.03
CA LYS A 87 4.73 11.20 -17.86
C LYS A 87 4.37 11.08 -19.33
N LYS A 88 5.19 11.67 -20.20
CA LYS A 88 5.09 11.44 -21.64
C LYS A 88 5.31 9.95 -21.93
N GLY A 89 4.33 9.31 -22.57
CA GLY A 89 4.33 7.85 -22.83
C GLY A 89 3.91 6.98 -21.64
N GLY A 90 3.41 7.58 -20.56
CA GLY A 90 2.80 6.83 -19.45
C GLY A 90 1.47 6.19 -19.86
N LEU A 91 1.11 5.09 -19.21
CA LEU A 91 -0.08 4.30 -19.52
C LEU A 91 -1.24 4.67 -18.59
N ILE A 92 -2.42 4.92 -19.18
CA ILE A 92 -3.67 5.17 -18.45
C ILE A 92 -4.63 4.02 -18.76
N PHE A 93 -5.05 3.30 -17.74
CA PHE A 93 -6.04 2.22 -17.84
C PHE A 93 -7.34 2.64 -17.19
N THR A 94 -8.43 2.50 -17.93
CA THR A 94 -9.77 2.87 -17.49
C THR A 94 -10.79 1.84 -17.95
N ASP A 95 -11.92 1.75 -17.25
CA ASP A 95 -13.01 0.86 -17.61
C ASP A 95 -13.92 1.53 -18.65
N ASN A 96 -13.84 1.08 -19.91
CA ASN A 96 -14.61 1.55 -21.06
C ASN A 96 -14.41 3.02 -21.48
N GLU A 97 -13.34 3.66 -21.04
CA GLU A 97 -13.00 5.03 -21.40
C GLU A 97 -11.49 5.21 -21.60
N GLY A 98 -11.07 6.20 -22.39
CA GLY A 98 -9.69 6.62 -22.49
C GLY A 98 -8.83 5.84 -23.49
N GLU A 99 -7.49 5.96 -23.34
CA GLU A 99 -6.52 5.48 -24.33
C GLU A 99 -6.31 3.95 -24.27
N ASN A 100 -6.37 3.36 -23.07
CA ASN A 100 -6.23 1.91 -22.89
C ASN A 100 -7.46 1.40 -22.13
N ASN A 101 -8.34 0.73 -22.84
CA ASN A 101 -9.49 0.12 -22.19
C ASN A 101 -9.05 -1.08 -21.34
N LEU A 102 -9.43 -1.09 -20.08
CA LEU A 102 -9.34 -2.26 -19.22
C LEU A 102 -10.77 -2.60 -18.75
N PRO A 103 -11.44 -3.59 -19.35
CA PRO A 103 -12.86 -3.85 -19.10
C PRO A 103 -13.10 -4.49 -17.73
N LEU A 104 -12.78 -3.76 -16.67
CA LEU A 104 -12.81 -4.24 -15.28
C LEU A 104 -14.20 -4.70 -14.85
N ASN A 105 -15.25 -3.96 -15.24
CA ASN A 105 -16.63 -4.34 -14.93
C ASN A 105 -16.98 -5.69 -15.56
N GLU A 106 -16.73 -5.84 -16.85
CA GLU A 106 -17.02 -7.08 -17.55
C GLU A 106 -16.25 -8.27 -16.97
N MET A 107 -14.91 -8.12 -16.84
CA MET A 107 -14.03 -9.17 -16.32
C MET A 107 -14.40 -9.56 -14.88
N SER A 108 -14.73 -8.60 -14.04
CA SER A 108 -15.07 -8.88 -12.64
C SER A 108 -16.48 -9.50 -12.49
N LEU A 109 -17.46 -9.08 -13.30
CA LEU A 109 -18.79 -9.68 -13.31
C LEU A 109 -18.78 -11.12 -13.83
N GLN A 110 -17.92 -11.48 -14.78
CA GLN A 110 -17.71 -12.88 -15.21
C GLN A 110 -17.23 -13.78 -14.06
N LEU A 111 -16.60 -13.20 -13.04
CA LEU A 111 -16.19 -13.88 -11.80
C LEU A 111 -17.25 -13.81 -10.68
N GLY A 112 -18.41 -13.19 -10.97
CA GLY A 112 -19.55 -13.12 -10.06
C GLY A 112 -19.64 -11.86 -9.19
N SER A 113 -18.61 -11.00 -9.14
CA SER A 113 -18.67 -9.78 -8.32
C SER A 113 -17.64 -8.72 -8.74
N ARG A 114 -18.04 -7.45 -8.69
CA ARG A 114 -17.15 -6.30 -8.91
C ARG A 114 -15.99 -6.20 -7.92
N ILE A 115 -16.06 -6.88 -6.79
CA ILE A 115 -15.00 -6.90 -5.79
C ILE A 115 -13.66 -7.42 -6.36
N TYR A 116 -13.70 -8.21 -7.44
CA TYR A 116 -12.50 -8.77 -8.06
C TYR A 116 -11.75 -7.78 -8.97
N ALA A 117 -12.29 -6.58 -9.24
CA ALA A 117 -11.63 -5.57 -10.08
C ALA A 117 -10.24 -5.17 -9.55
N ASN A 118 -10.09 -5.05 -8.24
CA ASN A 118 -8.80 -4.77 -7.60
C ASN A 118 -7.76 -5.89 -7.83
N THR A 119 -8.17 -7.15 -7.81
CA THR A 119 -7.28 -8.30 -8.03
C THR A 119 -6.93 -8.48 -9.51
N ILE A 120 -7.86 -8.18 -10.43
CA ILE A 120 -7.60 -8.10 -11.88
C ILE A 120 -6.53 -7.04 -12.14
N THR A 121 -6.68 -5.86 -11.53
CA THR A 121 -5.70 -4.75 -11.62
C THR A 121 -4.31 -5.18 -11.15
N LEU A 122 -4.21 -5.94 -10.06
CA LEU A 122 -2.92 -6.47 -9.60
C LEU A 122 -2.28 -7.41 -10.62
N GLY A 123 -3.05 -8.30 -11.24
CA GLY A 123 -2.55 -9.19 -12.28
C GLY A 123 -1.95 -8.42 -13.46
N LEU A 124 -2.65 -7.38 -13.93
CA LEU A 124 -2.14 -6.49 -14.99
C LEU A 124 -0.84 -5.80 -14.56
N LEU A 125 -0.78 -5.22 -13.37
CA LEU A 125 0.41 -4.52 -12.88
C LEU A 125 1.61 -5.46 -12.72
N VAL A 126 1.39 -6.69 -12.25
CA VAL A 126 2.44 -7.71 -12.16
C VAL A 126 3.01 -8.04 -13.53
N TYR A 127 2.18 -8.12 -14.57
CA TYR A 127 2.64 -8.28 -15.95
C TYR A 127 3.43 -7.06 -16.43
N LEU A 128 2.85 -5.86 -16.33
CA LEU A 128 3.46 -4.62 -16.83
C LEU A 128 4.85 -4.36 -16.24
N PHE A 129 5.05 -4.71 -14.99
CA PHE A 129 6.32 -4.54 -14.29
C PHE A 129 7.19 -5.81 -14.26
N ALA A 130 6.86 -6.82 -15.07
CA ALA A 130 7.60 -8.07 -15.19
C ALA A 130 7.93 -8.72 -13.83
N LEU A 131 7.00 -8.64 -12.86
CA LEU A 131 7.18 -9.22 -11.53
C LEU A 131 6.91 -10.73 -11.53
N ASP A 132 7.46 -11.44 -10.53
CA ASP A 132 7.26 -12.89 -10.42
C ASP A 132 5.78 -13.23 -10.17
N LYS A 133 5.14 -13.87 -11.16
CA LYS A 133 3.73 -14.27 -11.12
C LYS A 133 3.44 -15.24 -9.96
N LYS A 134 4.35 -16.20 -9.69
CA LYS A 134 4.12 -17.22 -8.65
C LYS A 134 4.20 -16.62 -7.26
N LEU A 135 5.21 -15.76 -7.04
CA LEU A 135 5.35 -15.01 -5.79
C LEU A 135 4.13 -14.12 -5.57
N SER A 136 3.68 -13.41 -6.59
CA SER A 136 2.53 -12.51 -6.52
C SER A 136 1.24 -13.25 -6.18
N LEU A 137 0.97 -14.38 -6.84
CA LEU A 137 -0.18 -15.25 -6.53
C LEU A 137 -0.15 -15.75 -5.09
N LYS A 138 1.03 -16.16 -4.58
CA LYS A 138 1.18 -16.60 -3.18
C LYS A 138 0.81 -15.48 -2.20
N ILE A 139 1.19 -14.24 -2.48
CA ILE A 139 0.87 -13.08 -1.65
C ILE A 139 -0.64 -12.80 -1.69
N VAL A 140 -1.25 -12.81 -2.88
CA VAL A 140 -2.69 -12.61 -3.07
C VAL A 140 -3.49 -13.70 -2.32
N SER A 141 -3.11 -14.98 -2.47
CA SER A 141 -3.76 -16.08 -1.77
C SER A 141 -3.61 -16.00 -0.24
N LYS A 142 -2.46 -15.56 0.25
CA LYS A 142 -2.26 -15.34 1.69
C LYS A 142 -3.16 -14.22 2.24
N HIS A 143 -3.44 -13.19 1.45
CA HIS A 143 -4.25 -12.05 1.88
C HIS A 143 -5.75 -12.33 1.87
N PHE A 144 -6.25 -12.97 0.81
CA PHE A 144 -7.68 -13.23 0.62
C PHE A 144 -8.12 -14.66 1.02
N GLY A 145 -7.19 -15.48 1.56
CA GLY A 145 -7.40 -16.91 1.73
C GLY A 145 -7.31 -17.65 0.39
N GLU A 146 -7.51 -18.98 0.44
CA GLU A 146 -7.53 -19.83 -0.77
C GLU A 146 -8.86 -19.67 -1.54
N ASN A 147 -9.12 -18.44 -2.00
CA ASN A 147 -10.29 -18.12 -2.81
C ASN A 147 -9.93 -18.25 -4.30
N GLU A 148 -10.48 -19.29 -4.94
CA GLU A 148 -10.26 -19.62 -6.34
C GLU A 148 -10.61 -18.41 -7.28
N ASN A 149 -11.67 -17.66 -6.97
CA ASN A 149 -12.05 -16.51 -7.78
C ASN A 149 -11.02 -15.38 -7.74
N ASN A 150 -10.33 -15.17 -6.61
CA ASN A 150 -9.22 -14.20 -6.56
C ASN A 150 -8.02 -14.65 -7.38
N GLN A 151 -7.72 -15.96 -7.41
CA GLN A 151 -6.66 -16.49 -8.28
C GLN A 151 -7.02 -16.30 -9.76
N ARG A 152 -8.25 -16.66 -10.14
CA ARG A 152 -8.77 -16.45 -11.51
C ARG A 152 -8.79 -14.98 -11.90
N ALA A 153 -9.17 -14.09 -10.99
CA ALA A 153 -9.14 -12.64 -11.20
C ALA A 153 -7.72 -12.13 -11.48
N PHE A 154 -6.76 -12.54 -10.66
CA PHE A 154 -5.36 -12.18 -10.87
C PHE A 154 -4.85 -12.70 -12.22
N GLU A 155 -5.12 -13.97 -12.54
CA GLU A 155 -4.71 -14.57 -13.80
C GLU A 155 -5.35 -13.91 -15.03
N SER A 156 -6.61 -13.51 -14.92
CA SER A 156 -7.29 -12.81 -16.02
C SER A 156 -6.66 -11.45 -16.30
N GLY A 157 -6.32 -10.69 -15.26
CA GLY A 157 -5.61 -9.42 -15.40
C GLY A 157 -4.20 -9.57 -15.96
N PHE A 158 -3.45 -10.58 -15.51
CA PHE A 158 -2.13 -10.89 -16.02
C PHE A 158 -2.19 -11.26 -17.53
N LYS A 159 -3.08 -12.17 -17.90
CA LYS A 159 -3.29 -12.58 -19.28
C LYS A 159 -3.78 -11.45 -20.19
N TYR A 160 -4.60 -10.55 -19.63
CA TYR A 160 -5.02 -9.36 -20.36
C TYR A 160 -3.82 -8.46 -20.69
N GLY A 161 -2.91 -8.26 -19.73
CA GLY A 161 -1.65 -7.57 -19.96
C GLY A 161 -0.80 -8.23 -21.05
N GLU A 162 -0.61 -9.54 -20.95
CA GLU A 162 0.18 -10.35 -21.90
C GLU A 162 -0.36 -10.25 -23.34
N ASN A 163 -1.67 -10.22 -23.52
CA ASN A 163 -2.29 -10.20 -24.84
C ASN A 163 -2.34 -8.80 -25.48
N ASN A 164 -2.35 -7.73 -24.69
CA ASN A 164 -2.68 -6.39 -25.21
C ASN A 164 -1.57 -5.36 -25.02
N PHE A 165 -0.62 -5.59 -24.13
CA PHE A 165 0.38 -4.59 -23.78
C PHE A 165 1.80 -5.18 -23.79
N ARG A 166 2.78 -4.27 -23.90
CA ARG A 166 4.18 -4.61 -23.63
C ARG A 166 4.50 -4.33 -22.17
N GLU A 167 5.42 -5.11 -21.62
CA GLU A 167 5.98 -4.83 -20.29
C GLU A 167 6.57 -3.42 -20.24
N VAL A 168 6.26 -2.68 -19.18
CA VAL A 168 6.78 -1.33 -18.94
C VAL A 168 8.22 -1.40 -18.45
N VAL A 169 8.54 -2.46 -17.69
CA VAL A 169 9.88 -2.79 -17.23
C VAL A 169 10.32 -4.06 -17.93
N SER A 170 11.40 -4.00 -18.70
CA SER A 170 11.90 -5.20 -19.37
C SER A 170 12.39 -6.24 -18.35
N SER A 171 12.26 -7.51 -18.70
CA SER A 171 12.78 -8.62 -17.88
C SER A 171 14.28 -8.50 -17.63
N GLU A 172 15.05 -7.86 -18.53
CA GLU A 172 16.48 -7.56 -18.36
C GLU A 172 16.70 -6.50 -17.28
N GLU A 173 15.85 -5.46 -17.20
CA GLU A 173 15.89 -4.48 -16.11
C GLU A 173 15.54 -5.11 -14.76
N VAL A 174 14.67 -6.12 -14.74
CA VAL A 174 14.31 -6.87 -13.53
C VAL A 174 15.44 -7.79 -13.11
N ASN A 175 16.10 -8.47 -14.04
CA ASN A 175 17.12 -9.50 -13.76
C ASN A 175 18.54 -8.94 -13.57
N SER A 176 18.82 -7.70 -13.93
CA SER A 176 20.17 -7.16 -14.08
C SER A 176 20.96 -6.92 -12.79
N LYS A 177 20.36 -7.02 -11.60
CA LYS A 177 21.08 -7.01 -10.31
C LYS A 177 20.37 -7.89 -9.30
N LYS A 178 21.11 -8.80 -8.67
CA LYS A 178 20.67 -9.45 -7.43
C LYS A 178 20.31 -8.36 -6.42
N VAL A 179 19.04 -8.22 -6.14
CA VAL A 179 18.57 -7.30 -5.11
C VAL A 179 19.14 -7.73 -3.77
N SER A 180 19.50 -6.76 -2.94
CA SER A 180 20.03 -6.93 -1.60
C SER A 180 19.36 -8.10 -0.87
N SER A 181 20.15 -9.06 -0.38
CA SER A 181 19.68 -10.21 0.41
C SER A 181 19.14 -9.82 1.79
N LYS A 182 19.19 -8.54 2.16
CA LYS A 182 18.61 -8.05 3.41
C LYS A 182 17.09 -8.01 3.29
N LYS A 183 16.42 -8.79 4.14
CA LYS A 183 14.96 -8.75 4.28
C LYS A 183 14.54 -7.33 4.68
N LYS A 184 13.73 -6.70 3.83
CA LYS A 184 13.14 -5.39 4.08
C LYS A 184 11.75 -5.58 4.65
N ILE A 185 11.33 -4.66 5.51
CA ILE A 185 9.96 -4.59 6.02
C ILE A 185 9.28 -3.34 5.47
N ILE A 186 8.00 -3.45 5.22
CA ILE A 186 7.14 -2.28 4.95
C ILE A 186 6.55 -1.87 6.28
N VAL A 187 6.66 -0.59 6.60
CA VAL A 187 6.08 0.01 7.80
C VAL A 187 5.42 1.33 7.42
N ASP A 188 4.31 1.65 8.06
CA ASP A 188 3.75 2.99 7.98
C ASP A 188 4.43 3.95 8.99
N GLY A 189 4.06 5.25 8.94
CA GLY A 189 4.66 6.26 9.82
C GLY A 189 4.40 6.00 11.30
N ASN A 190 3.21 5.52 11.66
CA ASN A 190 2.85 5.19 13.04
C ASN A 190 3.61 3.98 13.56
N GLU A 191 3.75 2.94 12.74
CA GLU A 191 4.57 1.77 13.02
C GLU A 191 6.05 2.16 13.19
N ALA A 192 6.57 3.04 12.30
CA ALA A 192 7.94 3.52 12.40
C ALA A 192 8.20 4.29 13.71
N VAL A 193 7.25 5.13 14.14
CA VAL A 193 7.30 5.80 15.46
C VAL A 193 7.30 4.76 16.58
N GLY A 194 6.40 3.77 16.54
CA GLY A 194 6.35 2.70 17.54
C GLY A 194 7.65 1.90 17.63
N TRP A 195 8.25 1.54 16.49
CA TRP A 195 9.58 0.91 16.45
C TRP A 195 10.67 1.80 17.02
N GLY A 196 10.64 3.11 16.73
CA GLY A 196 11.58 4.08 17.28
C GLY A 196 11.48 4.17 18.80
N LEU A 197 10.28 4.25 19.36
CA LEU A 197 10.02 4.26 20.80
C LEU A 197 10.53 2.98 21.48
N TYR A 198 10.23 1.81 20.91
CA TYR A 198 10.77 0.54 21.42
C TYR A 198 12.30 0.52 21.43
N LYS A 199 12.94 0.92 20.34
CA LYS A 199 14.42 0.97 20.25
C LYS A 199 15.05 2.01 21.19
N ALA A 200 14.31 3.06 21.51
CA ALA A 200 14.72 4.05 22.53
C ALA A 200 14.58 3.54 23.98
N GLY A 201 14.08 2.32 24.17
CA GLY A 201 13.92 1.69 25.48
C GLY A 201 12.66 2.15 26.23
N LEU A 202 11.56 2.38 25.50
CA LEU A 202 10.26 2.67 26.08
C LEU A 202 9.84 1.57 27.05
N ASN A 203 9.36 1.96 28.24
CA ASN A 203 8.76 1.03 29.21
C ASN A 203 7.22 1.15 29.22
N LEU A 204 6.71 2.37 29.03
CA LEU A 204 5.28 2.64 29.10
C LEU A 204 4.85 3.61 28.01
N TYR A 205 3.77 3.26 27.32
CA TYR A 205 3.04 4.14 26.40
C TYR A 205 1.63 4.35 26.94
N ALA A 206 1.26 5.58 27.22
CA ALA A 206 -0.10 5.92 27.63
C ALA A 206 -0.71 6.88 26.61
N ALA A 207 -1.85 6.55 26.03
CA ALA A 207 -2.50 7.44 25.07
C ALA A 207 -4.01 7.22 25.02
N TYR A 208 -4.75 8.32 24.89
CA TYR A 208 -6.14 8.31 24.46
C TYR A 208 -6.19 8.24 22.92
N PRO A 209 -7.09 7.44 22.31
CA PRO A 209 -7.10 7.23 20.86
C PRO A 209 -7.59 8.47 20.11
N MET A 210 -6.67 9.22 19.55
CA MET A 210 -6.93 10.38 18.69
C MET A 210 -6.27 10.17 17.31
N THR A 211 -7.05 10.35 16.24
CA THR A 211 -6.52 10.31 14.87
C THR A 211 -5.71 11.59 14.60
N PRO A 212 -4.48 11.50 14.05
CA PRO A 212 -3.84 10.32 13.44
C PRO A 212 -2.94 9.47 14.36
N ALA A 213 -2.78 9.81 15.64
CA ALA A 213 -1.84 9.15 16.56
C ALA A 213 -2.26 7.73 17.01
N THR A 214 -3.55 7.39 16.86
CA THR A 214 -4.10 6.07 17.26
C THR A 214 -3.34 4.88 16.68
N GLY A 215 -2.74 5.01 15.49
CA GLY A 215 -1.95 3.95 14.87
C GLY A 215 -0.73 3.55 15.69
N VAL A 216 -0.07 4.49 16.38
CA VAL A 216 1.05 4.21 17.30
C VAL A 216 0.56 3.41 18.50
N LEU A 217 -0.58 3.81 19.10
CA LEU A 217 -1.20 3.08 20.22
C LEU A 217 -1.51 1.63 19.83
N HIS A 218 -2.16 1.42 18.70
CA HIS A 218 -2.52 0.08 18.23
C HIS A 218 -1.28 -0.77 17.92
N PHE A 219 -0.26 -0.20 17.29
CA PHE A 219 0.98 -0.91 17.01
C PHE A 219 1.68 -1.37 18.28
N LEU A 220 1.84 -0.47 19.24
CA LEU A 220 2.49 -0.78 20.52
C LEU A 220 1.67 -1.77 21.36
N ALA A 221 0.34 -1.61 21.41
CA ALA A 221 -0.55 -2.54 22.12
C ALA A 221 -0.49 -3.98 21.54
N LYS A 222 -0.44 -4.09 20.21
CA LYS A 222 -0.31 -5.39 19.55
C LYS A 222 1.01 -6.10 19.86
N ASN A 223 2.07 -5.35 20.06
CA ASN A 223 3.43 -5.88 20.25
C ASN A 223 3.91 -5.76 21.71
N GLN A 224 3.06 -5.37 22.67
CA GLN A 224 3.47 -5.05 24.03
C GLN A 224 4.18 -6.21 24.74
N ASP A 225 3.76 -7.44 24.52
CA ASP A 225 4.35 -8.64 25.15
C ASP A 225 5.74 -8.93 24.55
N GLU A 226 5.89 -8.85 23.21
CA GLU A 226 7.15 -9.06 22.52
C GLU A 226 8.18 -7.96 22.89
N PHE A 227 7.73 -6.71 22.99
CA PHE A 227 8.58 -5.57 23.33
C PHE A 227 8.83 -5.41 24.81
N ASN A 228 8.14 -6.17 25.65
CA ASN A 228 8.15 -6.05 27.10
C ASN A 228 7.87 -4.61 27.57
N ILE A 229 6.83 -4.01 27.05
CA ILE A 229 6.36 -2.66 27.38
C ILE A 229 4.96 -2.71 27.96
N LYS A 230 4.57 -1.68 28.70
CA LYS A 230 3.18 -1.50 29.14
C LYS A 230 2.49 -0.48 28.26
N VAL A 231 1.32 -0.84 27.72
CA VAL A 231 0.44 0.09 27.00
C VAL A 231 -0.81 0.34 27.82
N VAL A 232 -1.12 1.62 28.06
CA VAL A 232 -2.27 2.06 28.86
C VAL A 232 -3.17 2.94 28.02
N HIS A 233 -4.45 2.64 28.03
CA HIS A 233 -5.49 3.41 27.38
C HIS A 233 -6.36 4.07 28.46
N PRO A 234 -6.04 5.31 28.90
CA PRO A 234 -6.83 6.06 29.88
C PRO A 234 -8.07 6.69 29.24
N GLU A 235 -8.89 7.33 30.05
CA GLU A 235 -10.18 7.92 29.65
C GLU A 235 -10.05 9.24 28.86
N ASP A 236 -8.92 9.97 29.01
CA ASP A 236 -8.64 11.24 28.32
C ASP A 236 -7.13 11.50 28.16
N GLU A 237 -6.79 12.58 27.43
CA GLU A 237 -5.41 12.98 27.14
C GLU A 237 -4.66 13.49 28.40
N ILE A 238 -5.37 14.12 29.35
CA ILE A 238 -4.78 14.64 30.60
C ILE A 238 -4.34 13.47 31.44
N ALA A 239 -5.18 12.45 31.59
CA ALA A 239 -4.84 11.22 32.29
C ALA A 239 -3.65 10.49 31.59
N ALA A 240 -3.62 10.44 30.26
CA ALA A 240 -2.52 9.86 29.50
C ALA A 240 -1.19 10.57 29.80
N ALA A 241 -1.18 11.89 29.72
CA ALA A 241 0.00 12.70 30.01
C ALA A 241 0.45 12.54 31.49
N SER A 242 -0.50 12.51 32.41
CA SER A 242 -0.22 12.35 33.86
C SER A 242 0.42 10.99 34.16
N ILE A 243 -0.09 9.91 33.53
CA ILE A 243 0.48 8.56 33.65
C ILE A 243 1.91 8.52 33.08
N ALA A 244 2.14 9.12 31.92
CA ALA A 244 3.47 9.16 31.32
C ALA A 244 4.46 9.95 32.21
N CYS A 245 4.06 11.10 32.72
CA CYS A 245 4.88 11.88 33.66
C CYS A 245 5.18 11.10 34.96
N GLY A 246 4.16 10.49 35.58
CA GLY A 246 4.32 9.68 36.78
C GLY A 246 5.30 8.53 36.62
N ASN A 247 5.22 7.80 35.52
CA ASN A 247 6.18 6.74 35.21
C ASN A 247 7.60 7.29 34.99
N SER A 248 7.73 8.44 34.32
CA SER A 248 9.04 9.09 34.16
C SER A 248 9.65 9.53 35.49
N MET A 249 8.85 10.08 36.41
CA MET A 249 9.30 10.45 37.76
C MET A 249 9.73 9.22 38.57
N ALA A 250 9.16 8.07 38.31
CA ALA A 250 9.56 6.78 38.91
C ALA A 250 10.79 6.16 38.25
N GLY A 251 11.44 6.84 37.30
CA GLY A 251 12.63 6.36 36.61
C GLY A 251 12.37 5.53 35.32
N GLY A 252 11.11 5.39 34.89
CA GLY A 252 10.75 4.73 33.66
C GLY A 252 10.92 5.66 32.45
N ARG A 253 10.99 5.05 31.25
CA ARG A 253 10.90 5.78 29.97
C ARG A 253 9.50 5.67 29.43
N SER A 254 8.80 6.78 29.35
CA SER A 254 7.42 6.82 28.88
C SER A 254 7.24 7.77 27.71
N ALA A 255 6.18 7.52 26.96
CA ALA A 255 5.71 8.41 25.92
C ALA A 255 4.18 8.47 25.92
N THR A 256 3.66 9.55 25.39
CA THR A 256 2.24 9.75 25.09
C THR A 256 2.12 10.32 23.68
N GLY A 257 0.97 10.16 23.06
CA GLY A 257 0.66 10.72 21.76
C GLY A 257 -0.80 11.16 21.69
N THR A 258 -1.00 12.33 21.09
CA THR A 258 -2.32 12.89 20.80
C THR A 258 -2.26 13.64 19.47
N SER A 259 -3.36 14.23 19.02
CA SER A 259 -3.47 15.04 17.81
C SER A 259 -3.89 16.46 18.13
#